data_7408489420f59836c7ffcabd69fbb523
#
_entry.id   7408489420f59836c7ffcabd69fbb523
#
_cell.length_a   1.000
_cell.length_b   1.000
_cell.length_c   1.000
_cell.angle_alpha   90.00
_cell.angle_beta   90.00
_cell.angle_gamma   90.00
#
_symmetry.space_group_name_H-M   'P 1'
#
loop_
_entity.id
_entity.type
_entity.pdbx_description
1 polymer ?
#
loop_
_entity_poly.entity_id
_entity_poly.type
_entity_poly.pdbx_seq_one_letter_code
_entity_poly.pdbx_strand_id
1 'polypeptide(L)'
;MKIFLDTIDLEEIKKYSEIFDVAGITTNPNLARRFGMSDDIEMVREIGKVIGKQKEIHVEAFGENAKEIIENSKRIRKNCSNFNLVFKIPFSEEGVKASKYLIGKKYSTNLHLIFSISQAIISSSINSNYICPLIGRLDDIGHNAIDNLNKIIKSFKLNNSKTLVMGSSVRNLNHVIDCYQIGVDAVTIPMKVIKEMFNHPLTDTGFKLFRKDLNQMRQISSINFNKNLLIDSNKTLFETLVTLQKHKGAAVAVSKNNKLAGIFTTGDLNRLIKTKKKFNYNDKIINFITKNPYSVDITDKVEVITNLVKKYNLGQFVVLDQDRVLGILDVKDLL
;
A
#
# COMPACT_ATOMS: atom_id res chain seq x y z
N MET A 1 -2.84 10.79 -19.75
CA MET A 1 -3.36 9.42 -19.84
C MET A 1 -4.19 9.12 -18.59
N LYS A 2 -5.46 8.73 -18.74
CA LYS A 2 -6.33 8.29 -17.64
C LYS A 2 -5.98 6.84 -17.26
N ILE A 3 -5.95 6.53 -15.95
CA ILE A 3 -5.72 5.16 -15.46
C ILE A 3 -7.03 4.55 -14.97
N PHE A 4 -7.37 3.38 -15.50
CA PHE A 4 -8.49 2.56 -15.09
C PHE A 4 -7.96 1.28 -14.44
N LEU A 5 -8.67 0.76 -13.43
CA LEU A 5 -8.37 -0.54 -12.86
C LEU A 5 -9.19 -1.63 -13.58
N ASP A 6 -8.52 -2.68 -14.04
CA ASP A 6 -9.17 -3.87 -14.62
C ASP A 6 -9.40 -4.92 -13.54
N THR A 7 -10.40 -4.66 -12.69
CA THR A 7 -10.77 -5.51 -11.55
C THR A 7 -12.20 -5.24 -11.09
N ILE A 8 -12.78 -6.20 -10.37
CA ILE A 8 -14.05 -6.06 -9.64
C ILE A 8 -13.88 -6.36 -8.14
N ASP A 9 -12.65 -6.52 -7.67
CA ASP A 9 -12.32 -6.67 -6.26
C ASP A 9 -12.50 -5.32 -5.54
N LEU A 10 -13.53 -5.23 -4.70
CA LEU A 10 -13.92 -3.99 -4.04
C LEU A 10 -12.87 -3.47 -3.06
N GLU A 11 -12.15 -4.36 -2.40
CA GLU A 11 -11.08 -3.99 -1.47
C GLU A 11 -9.90 -3.40 -2.23
N GLU A 12 -9.51 -4.02 -3.35
CA GLU A 12 -8.46 -3.46 -4.21
C GLU A 12 -8.88 -2.12 -4.83
N ILE A 13 -10.13 -2.01 -5.32
CA ILE A 13 -10.68 -0.77 -5.86
C ILE A 13 -10.62 0.35 -4.82
N LYS A 14 -11.10 0.10 -3.60
CA LYS A 14 -11.07 1.06 -2.50
C LYS A 14 -9.65 1.50 -2.19
N LYS A 15 -8.78 0.54 -1.90
CA LYS A 15 -7.38 0.78 -1.55
C LYS A 15 -6.66 1.66 -2.57
N TYR A 16 -6.72 1.29 -3.85
CA TYR A 16 -5.96 2.01 -4.87
C TYR A 16 -6.60 3.32 -5.30
N SER A 17 -7.92 3.48 -5.12
CA SER A 17 -8.59 4.77 -5.30
C SER A 17 -8.22 5.81 -4.22
N GLU A 18 -7.72 5.37 -3.07
CA GLU A 18 -7.17 6.24 -2.02
C GLU A 18 -5.69 6.59 -2.25
N ILE A 19 -4.93 5.73 -2.96
CA ILE A 19 -3.48 5.90 -3.17
C ILE A 19 -3.17 6.84 -4.34
N PHE A 20 -3.93 6.75 -5.44
CA PHE A 20 -3.73 7.60 -6.62
C PHE A 20 -5.06 7.88 -7.35
N ASP A 21 -5.02 8.81 -8.30
CA ASP A 21 -6.22 9.21 -9.03
C ASP A 21 -6.61 8.16 -10.10
N VAL A 22 -7.61 7.34 -9.77
CA VAL A 22 -8.21 6.34 -10.64
C VAL A 22 -9.36 6.97 -11.41
N ALA A 23 -9.32 6.94 -12.75
CA ALA A 23 -10.37 7.49 -13.59
C ALA A 23 -11.66 6.66 -13.58
N GLY A 24 -11.54 5.36 -13.37
CA GLY A 24 -12.68 4.45 -13.31
C GLY A 24 -12.27 2.99 -13.26
N ILE A 25 -13.25 2.13 -13.43
CA ILE A 25 -13.12 0.66 -13.40
C ILE A 25 -13.56 0.09 -14.73
N THR A 26 -12.82 -0.89 -15.24
CA THR A 26 -13.28 -1.70 -16.37
C THR A 26 -13.60 -3.11 -15.91
N THR A 27 -14.71 -3.63 -16.38
CA THR A 27 -15.15 -4.98 -16.11
C THR A 27 -15.11 -5.83 -17.39
N ASN A 28 -15.14 -7.13 -17.22
CA ASN A 28 -15.31 -8.09 -18.31
C ASN A 28 -15.89 -9.40 -17.79
N PRO A 29 -16.52 -10.24 -18.67
CA PRO A 29 -17.15 -11.48 -18.24
C PRO A 29 -16.24 -12.47 -17.52
N ASN A 30 -14.93 -12.50 -17.86
CA ASN A 30 -13.98 -13.37 -17.18
C ASN A 30 -13.74 -12.94 -15.73
N LEU A 31 -13.65 -11.65 -15.46
CA LEU A 31 -13.56 -11.12 -14.10
C LEU A 31 -14.81 -11.44 -13.32
N ALA A 32 -16.01 -11.17 -13.87
CA ALA A 32 -17.28 -11.46 -13.23
C ALA A 32 -17.38 -12.94 -12.83
N ARG A 33 -17.05 -13.86 -13.74
CA ARG A 33 -17.02 -15.28 -13.47
C ARG A 33 -16.02 -15.68 -12.36
N ARG A 34 -14.81 -15.13 -12.36
CA ARG A 34 -13.76 -15.43 -11.37
C ARG A 34 -14.15 -15.03 -9.95
N PHE A 35 -14.91 -13.96 -9.81
CA PHE A 35 -15.41 -13.46 -8.53
C PHE A 35 -16.82 -13.97 -8.17
N GLY A 36 -17.39 -14.87 -8.98
CA GLY A 36 -18.71 -15.44 -8.73
C GLY A 36 -19.86 -14.42 -8.88
N MET A 37 -19.63 -13.29 -9.52
CA MET A 37 -20.63 -12.27 -9.79
C MET A 37 -21.28 -12.52 -11.16
N SER A 38 -22.53 -13.01 -11.16
CA SER A 38 -23.30 -13.28 -12.37
C SER A 38 -24.27 -12.15 -12.73
N ASP A 39 -24.58 -11.23 -11.81
CA ASP A 39 -25.48 -10.11 -12.04
C ASP A 39 -24.70 -8.80 -12.28
N ASP A 40 -24.78 -8.32 -13.53
CA ASP A 40 -24.14 -7.06 -13.95
C ASP A 40 -24.61 -5.85 -13.16
N ILE A 41 -25.89 -5.84 -12.74
CA ILE A 41 -26.49 -4.72 -12.02
C ILE A 41 -25.95 -4.68 -10.59
N GLU A 42 -25.86 -5.82 -9.92
CA GLU A 42 -25.28 -5.91 -8.59
C GLU A 42 -23.80 -5.51 -8.62
N MET A 43 -23.03 -6.05 -9.56
CA MET A 43 -21.62 -5.71 -9.74
C MET A 43 -21.40 -4.20 -9.92
N VAL A 44 -22.17 -3.57 -10.81
CA VAL A 44 -22.07 -2.12 -11.06
C VAL A 44 -22.45 -1.30 -9.82
N ARG A 45 -23.46 -1.72 -9.07
CA ARG A 45 -23.88 -1.05 -7.85
C ARG A 45 -22.81 -1.10 -6.76
N GLU A 46 -22.22 -2.27 -6.55
CA GLU A 46 -21.18 -2.42 -5.53
C GLU A 46 -19.91 -1.61 -5.91
N ILE A 47 -19.44 -1.70 -7.15
CA ILE A 47 -18.35 -0.87 -7.65
C ILE A 47 -18.69 0.62 -7.47
N GLY A 48 -19.89 1.03 -7.90
CA GLY A 48 -20.32 2.43 -7.85
C GLY A 48 -20.43 3.00 -6.43
N LYS A 49 -20.76 2.19 -5.43
CA LYS A 49 -20.73 2.59 -4.00
C LYS A 49 -19.30 2.93 -3.57
N VAL A 50 -18.29 2.22 -4.06
CA VAL A 50 -16.88 2.43 -3.68
C VAL A 50 -16.28 3.63 -4.39
N ILE A 51 -16.46 3.76 -5.72
CA ILE A 51 -15.78 4.80 -6.50
C ILE A 51 -16.57 6.12 -6.63
N GLY A 52 -17.86 6.11 -6.24
CA GLY A 52 -18.74 7.26 -6.35
C GLY A 52 -19.32 7.48 -7.75
N LYS A 53 -20.07 8.59 -7.89
CA LYS A 53 -20.89 8.86 -9.09
C LYS A 53 -20.13 9.45 -10.28
N GLN A 54 -18.94 10.00 -10.05
CA GLN A 54 -18.20 10.76 -11.07
C GLN A 54 -17.25 9.87 -11.88
N LYS A 55 -16.67 8.85 -11.26
CA LYS A 55 -15.72 7.95 -11.92
C LYS A 55 -16.45 6.99 -12.86
N GLU A 56 -15.82 6.66 -13.98
CA GLU A 56 -16.42 5.85 -15.02
C GLU A 56 -16.44 4.36 -14.64
N ILE A 57 -17.56 3.68 -14.89
CA ILE A 57 -17.66 2.21 -14.83
C ILE A 57 -17.89 1.70 -16.24
N HIS A 58 -16.90 1.02 -16.80
CA HIS A 58 -17.00 0.38 -18.10
C HIS A 58 -17.57 -1.04 -17.91
N VAL A 59 -18.84 -1.20 -18.23
CA VAL A 59 -19.58 -2.47 -18.05
C VAL A 59 -19.88 -3.11 -19.40
N GLU A 60 -19.69 -4.42 -19.49
CA GLU A 60 -20.00 -5.18 -20.70
C GLU A 60 -21.50 -5.16 -21.01
N ALA A 61 -21.85 -4.81 -22.26
CA ALA A 61 -23.19 -4.94 -22.77
C ALA A 61 -23.18 -5.97 -23.91
N PHE A 62 -23.61 -7.19 -23.58
CA PHE A 62 -23.55 -8.32 -24.47
C PHE A 62 -24.93 -8.68 -25.06
N GLY A 63 -24.93 -9.23 -26.26
CA GLY A 63 -26.08 -9.78 -26.98
C GLY A 63 -25.63 -10.33 -28.33
N GLU A 64 -26.39 -11.24 -28.92
CA GLU A 64 -26.08 -11.83 -30.22
C GLU A 64 -26.36 -10.88 -31.40
N ASN A 65 -27.23 -9.89 -31.18
CA ASN A 65 -27.61 -8.89 -32.17
C ASN A 65 -27.75 -7.50 -31.56
N ALA A 66 -27.84 -6.47 -32.38
CA ALA A 66 -27.92 -5.07 -31.96
C ALA A 66 -29.09 -4.81 -30.99
N LYS A 67 -30.24 -5.45 -31.21
CA LYS A 67 -31.43 -5.27 -30.38
C LYS A 67 -31.17 -5.75 -28.95
N GLU A 68 -30.60 -6.92 -28.78
CA GLU A 68 -30.26 -7.48 -27.47
C GLU A 68 -29.22 -6.63 -26.74
N ILE A 69 -28.16 -6.19 -27.42
CA ILE A 69 -27.13 -5.29 -26.86
C ILE A 69 -27.79 -4.00 -26.35
N ILE A 70 -28.68 -3.40 -27.14
CA ILE A 70 -29.39 -2.17 -26.75
C ILE A 70 -30.32 -2.43 -25.55
N GLU A 71 -31.06 -3.51 -25.54
CA GLU A 71 -31.97 -3.86 -24.43
C GLU A 71 -31.19 -4.12 -23.14
N ASN A 72 -30.06 -4.83 -23.22
CA ASN A 72 -29.17 -5.07 -22.07
C ASN A 72 -28.60 -3.74 -21.55
N SER A 73 -28.09 -2.87 -22.42
CA SER A 73 -27.59 -1.55 -22.03
C SER A 73 -28.66 -0.69 -21.33
N LYS A 74 -29.89 -0.69 -21.85
CA LYS A 74 -31.03 0.01 -21.25
C LYS A 74 -31.41 -0.57 -19.89
N ARG A 75 -31.40 -1.90 -19.73
CA ARG A 75 -31.65 -2.59 -18.47
C ARG A 75 -30.64 -2.18 -17.39
N ILE A 76 -29.36 -2.22 -17.72
CA ILE A 76 -28.29 -1.82 -16.79
C ILE A 76 -28.44 -0.31 -16.45
N ARG A 77 -28.61 0.56 -17.43
CA ARG A 77 -28.76 2.01 -17.21
C ARG A 77 -29.97 2.33 -16.31
N LYS A 78 -31.11 1.67 -16.55
CA LYS A 78 -32.34 1.89 -15.73
C LYS A 78 -32.10 1.58 -14.26
N ASN A 79 -31.35 0.53 -13.96
CA ASN A 79 -31.11 0.03 -12.60
C ASN A 79 -29.89 0.70 -11.92
N CYS A 80 -29.02 1.36 -12.69
CA CYS A 80 -27.77 1.98 -12.22
C CYS A 80 -27.64 3.44 -12.70
N SER A 81 -28.76 4.17 -12.80
CA SER A 81 -28.81 5.54 -13.37
C SER A 81 -27.96 6.56 -12.60
N ASN A 82 -27.63 6.28 -11.34
CA ASN A 82 -26.87 7.18 -10.48
C ASN A 82 -25.36 7.15 -10.74
N PHE A 83 -24.87 6.22 -11.58
CA PHE A 83 -23.44 6.05 -11.85
C PHE A 83 -23.08 6.48 -13.28
N ASN A 84 -21.81 6.82 -13.46
CA ASN A 84 -21.26 7.20 -14.76
C ASN A 84 -20.87 5.94 -15.56
N LEU A 85 -21.81 5.45 -16.36
CA LEU A 85 -21.66 4.18 -17.09
C LEU A 85 -21.15 4.42 -18.50
N VAL A 86 -20.18 3.59 -18.92
CA VAL A 86 -19.71 3.44 -20.28
C VAL A 86 -19.94 1.98 -20.70
N PHE A 87 -20.73 1.75 -21.73
CA PHE A 87 -21.07 0.42 -22.21
C PHE A 87 -19.97 -0.14 -23.11
N LYS A 88 -19.30 -1.20 -22.66
CA LYS A 88 -18.35 -1.95 -23.46
C LYS A 88 -19.10 -2.89 -24.38
N ILE A 89 -18.84 -2.77 -25.67
CA ILE A 89 -19.57 -3.52 -26.71
C ILE A 89 -18.53 -4.16 -27.62
N PRO A 90 -18.60 -5.49 -27.86
CA PRO A 90 -17.70 -6.17 -28.80
C PRO A 90 -17.83 -5.60 -30.21
N PHE A 91 -16.69 -5.38 -30.86
CA PHE A 91 -16.68 -4.91 -32.24
C PHE A 91 -17.21 -5.99 -33.18
N SER A 92 -18.34 -5.69 -33.82
CA SER A 92 -18.98 -6.46 -34.87
C SER A 92 -19.93 -5.52 -35.60
N GLU A 93 -20.52 -5.91 -36.74
CA GLU A 93 -21.54 -5.11 -37.42
C GLU A 93 -22.71 -4.80 -36.49
N GLU A 94 -23.20 -5.77 -35.73
CA GLU A 94 -24.27 -5.59 -34.75
C GLU A 94 -23.83 -4.73 -33.57
N GLY A 95 -22.60 -4.90 -33.08
CA GLY A 95 -22.02 -4.07 -32.02
C GLY A 95 -21.87 -2.61 -32.43
N VAL A 96 -21.40 -2.32 -33.65
CA VAL A 96 -21.30 -0.96 -34.21
C VAL A 96 -22.68 -0.35 -34.37
N LYS A 97 -23.66 -1.10 -34.91
CA LYS A 97 -25.05 -0.66 -35.05
C LYS A 97 -25.70 -0.34 -33.69
N ALA A 98 -25.50 -1.18 -32.68
CA ALA A 98 -25.97 -0.95 -31.32
C ALA A 98 -25.32 0.32 -30.72
N SER A 99 -23.98 0.45 -30.83
CA SER A 99 -23.25 1.61 -30.33
C SER A 99 -23.74 2.90 -30.96
N LYS A 100 -23.91 2.95 -32.29
CA LYS A 100 -24.44 4.11 -33.01
C LYS A 100 -25.82 4.55 -32.49
N TYR A 101 -26.72 3.56 -32.25
CA TYR A 101 -28.04 3.84 -31.66
C TYR A 101 -27.91 4.39 -30.23
N LEU A 102 -27.09 3.78 -29.41
CA LEU A 102 -26.89 4.18 -28.01
C LEU A 102 -26.29 5.58 -27.91
N ILE A 103 -25.29 5.91 -28.72
CA ILE A 103 -24.69 7.26 -28.82
C ILE A 103 -25.76 8.30 -29.18
N GLY A 104 -26.63 8.01 -30.15
CA GLY A 104 -27.77 8.88 -30.51
C GLY A 104 -28.76 9.08 -29.36
N LYS A 105 -28.77 8.21 -28.37
CA LYS A 105 -29.55 8.32 -27.12
C LYS A 105 -28.72 8.84 -25.93
N LYS A 106 -27.54 9.42 -26.17
CA LYS A 106 -26.62 10.00 -25.19
C LYS A 106 -26.06 8.97 -24.17
N TYR A 107 -25.92 7.71 -24.57
CA TYR A 107 -25.18 6.71 -23.82
C TYR A 107 -23.70 6.79 -24.22
N SER A 108 -22.81 6.63 -23.24
CA SER A 108 -21.36 6.48 -23.50
C SER A 108 -21.06 5.02 -23.89
N THR A 109 -20.26 4.85 -24.93
CA THR A 109 -19.87 3.55 -25.45
C THR A 109 -18.36 3.38 -25.56
N ASN A 110 -17.91 2.13 -25.44
CA ASN A 110 -16.52 1.71 -25.61
C ASN A 110 -16.52 0.46 -26.50
N LEU A 111 -16.17 0.64 -27.78
CA LEU A 111 -16.02 -0.51 -28.68
C LEU A 111 -14.70 -1.22 -28.38
N HIS A 112 -14.77 -2.49 -27.98
CA HIS A 112 -13.60 -3.30 -27.65
C HIS A 112 -13.43 -4.48 -28.60
N LEU A 113 -12.42 -5.33 -28.38
CA LEU A 113 -11.93 -6.32 -29.34
C LEU A 113 -11.46 -5.68 -30.64
N ILE A 114 -10.79 -4.54 -30.52
CA ILE A 114 -10.18 -3.83 -31.64
C ILE A 114 -8.76 -4.35 -31.85
N PHE A 115 -8.46 -4.80 -33.06
CA PHE A 115 -7.16 -5.36 -33.44
C PHE A 115 -6.55 -4.71 -34.69
N SER A 116 -7.28 -3.80 -35.35
CA SER A 116 -6.82 -3.15 -36.58
C SER A 116 -7.23 -1.69 -36.68
N ILE A 117 -6.49 -0.94 -37.51
CA ILE A 117 -6.81 0.47 -37.81
C ILE A 117 -8.18 0.58 -38.50
N SER A 118 -8.52 -0.36 -39.36
CA SER A 118 -9.83 -0.33 -40.07
C SER A 118 -11.01 -0.43 -39.09
N GLN A 119 -10.92 -1.27 -38.06
CA GLN A 119 -11.91 -1.34 -36.97
C GLN A 119 -11.98 -0.02 -36.19
N ALA A 120 -10.83 0.57 -35.89
CA ALA A 120 -10.75 1.85 -35.19
C ALA A 120 -11.38 2.99 -35.99
N ILE A 121 -11.17 3.04 -37.33
CA ILE A 121 -11.79 4.03 -38.24
C ILE A 121 -13.32 3.93 -38.20
N ILE A 122 -13.87 2.72 -38.30
CA ILE A 122 -15.33 2.52 -38.22
C ILE A 122 -15.85 3.01 -36.86
N SER A 123 -15.18 2.67 -35.79
CA SER A 123 -15.57 3.07 -34.43
C SER A 123 -15.54 4.59 -34.24
N SER A 124 -14.53 5.25 -34.79
CA SER A 124 -14.41 6.71 -34.80
C SER A 124 -15.51 7.38 -35.62
N SER A 125 -15.89 6.82 -36.79
CA SER A 125 -16.91 7.39 -37.69
C SER A 125 -18.29 7.50 -37.04
N ILE A 126 -18.58 6.71 -36.02
CA ILE A 126 -19.82 6.78 -35.22
C ILE A 126 -19.68 7.61 -33.96
N ASN A 127 -18.51 8.24 -33.71
CA ASN A 127 -18.17 8.97 -32.49
C ASN A 127 -18.32 8.12 -31.20
N SER A 128 -17.84 6.86 -31.21
CA SER A 128 -17.73 6.09 -29.99
C SER A 128 -16.89 6.86 -28.93
N ASN A 129 -17.30 6.88 -27.69
CA ASN A 129 -16.54 7.62 -26.66
C ASN A 129 -15.15 7.05 -26.47
N TYR A 130 -15.04 5.73 -26.46
CA TYR A 130 -13.79 4.99 -26.38
C TYR A 130 -13.69 3.90 -27.42
N ILE A 131 -12.47 3.56 -27.76
CA ILE A 131 -12.11 2.25 -28.31
C ILE A 131 -11.10 1.57 -27.42
N CYS A 132 -11.16 0.24 -27.36
CA CYS A 132 -10.25 -0.59 -26.58
C CYS A 132 -9.44 -1.53 -27.49
N PRO A 133 -8.31 -1.10 -28.06
CA PRO A 133 -7.35 -2.02 -28.70
C PRO A 133 -6.74 -2.97 -27.65
N LEU A 134 -6.69 -4.27 -27.99
CA LEU A 134 -6.22 -5.31 -27.10
C LEU A 134 -4.74 -5.64 -27.35
N ILE A 135 -3.84 -5.04 -26.57
CA ILE A 135 -2.39 -5.18 -26.70
C ILE A 135 -1.96 -6.63 -26.49
N GLY A 136 -2.15 -7.18 -25.31
CA GLY A 136 -1.63 -8.50 -24.96
C GLY A 136 -2.16 -9.63 -25.82
N ARG A 137 -3.41 -9.56 -26.35
CA ARG A 137 -3.93 -10.57 -27.27
C ARG A 137 -3.30 -10.50 -28.66
N LEU A 138 -2.92 -9.32 -29.10
CA LEU A 138 -2.25 -9.16 -30.39
C LEU A 138 -0.80 -9.65 -30.29
N ASP A 139 -0.14 -9.40 -29.16
CA ASP A 139 1.20 -9.92 -28.90
C ASP A 139 1.20 -11.46 -28.75
N ASP A 140 0.14 -12.06 -28.15
CA ASP A 140 -0.01 -13.52 -28.00
C ASP A 140 0.08 -14.26 -29.37
N ILE A 141 -0.22 -13.57 -30.47
CA ILE A 141 -0.13 -14.14 -31.85
C ILE A 141 1.07 -13.60 -32.64
N GLY A 142 2.03 -12.98 -31.95
CA GLY A 142 3.30 -12.53 -32.54
C GLY A 142 3.24 -11.22 -33.33
N HIS A 143 2.18 -10.43 -33.21
CA HIS A 143 2.08 -9.11 -33.81
C HIS A 143 2.61 -8.02 -32.89
N ASN A 144 3.17 -6.96 -33.46
CA ASN A 144 3.58 -5.79 -32.68
C ASN A 144 2.36 -4.91 -32.37
N ALA A 145 1.78 -5.16 -31.19
CA ALA A 145 0.58 -4.46 -30.75
C ALA A 145 0.81 -2.96 -30.54
N ILE A 146 1.97 -2.57 -30.03
CA ILE A 146 2.31 -1.16 -29.78
C ILE A 146 2.45 -0.36 -31.07
N ASP A 147 3.05 -0.95 -32.11
CA ASP A 147 3.10 -0.29 -33.43
C ASP A 147 1.69 -0.08 -34.01
N ASN A 148 0.82 -1.10 -33.93
CA ASN A 148 -0.58 -0.98 -34.35
C ASN A 148 -1.32 0.11 -33.57
N LEU A 149 -1.17 0.15 -32.25
CA LEU A 149 -1.77 1.15 -31.37
C LEU A 149 -1.26 2.57 -31.71
N ASN A 150 0.03 2.74 -31.93
CA ASN A 150 0.64 4.00 -32.32
C ASN A 150 0.07 4.51 -33.67
N LYS A 151 -0.13 3.62 -34.64
CA LYS A 151 -0.77 3.98 -35.93
C LYS A 151 -2.22 4.44 -35.74
N ILE A 152 -2.98 3.78 -34.84
CA ILE A 152 -4.35 4.23 -34.51
C ILE A 152 -4.34 5.64 -33.93
N ILE A 153 -3.47 5.89 -32.91
CA ILE A 153 -3.38 7.20 -32.26
C ILE A 153 -2.97 8.29 -33.22
N LYS A 154 -1.95 8.05 -34.06
CA LYS A 154 -1.54 9.02 -35.12
C LYS A 154 -2.67 9.32 -36.08
N SER A 155 -3.39 8.29 -36.51
CA SER A 155 -4.53 8.45 -37.43
C SER A 155 -5.66 9.29 -36.80
N PHE A 156 -5.96 9.04 -35.53
CA PHE A 156 -7.00 9.78 -34.80
C PHE A 156 -6.61 11.24 -34.59
N LYS A 157 -5.35 11.52 -34.25
CA LYS A 157 -4.84 12.90 -34.13
C LYS A 157 -4.90 13.65 -35.44
N LEU A 158 -4.46 13.04 -36.55
CA LEU A 158 -4.49 13.64 -37.87
C LEU A 158 -5.92 13.98 -38.35
N ASN A 159 -6.89 13.19 -37.96
CA ASN A 159 -8.30 13.36 -38.36
C ASN A 159 -9.15 14.08 -37.29
N ASN A 160 -8.53 14.64 -36.23
CA ASN A 160 -9.22 15.30 -35.13
C ASN A 160 -10.36 14.45 -34.52
N SER A 161 -10.15 13.12 -34.40
CA SER A 161 -11.13 12.20 -33.81
C SER A 161 -11.41 12.58 -32.36
N LYS A 162 -12.68 12.56 -31.96
CA LYS A 162 -13.10 12.76 -30.59
C LYS A 162 -13.13 11.45 -29.79
N THR A 163 -12.97 10.31 -30.45
CA THR A 163 -12.93 8.99 -29.84
C THR A 163 -11.63 8.79 -29.07
N LEU A 164 -11.72 8.46 -27.82
CA LEU A 164 -10.56 8.22 -26.97
C LEU A 164 -10.02 6.79 -27.15
N VAL A 165 -8.70 6.65 -27.16
CA VAL A 165 -8.03 5.36 -27.30
C VAL A 165 -7.62 4.86 -25.92
N MET A 166 -8.18 3.71 -25.51
CA MET A 166 -7.85 3.04 -24.26
C MET A 166 -7.01 1.78 -24.51
N GLY A 167 -5.73 1.80 -24.16
CA GLY A 167 -4.90 0.59 -24.16
C GLY A 167 -5.46 -0.45 -23.20
N SER A 168 -5.64 -1.68 -23.67
CA SER A 168 -6.26 -2.74 -22.87
C SER A 168 -5.57 -4.09 -23.06
N SER A 169 -5.97 -5.10 -22.27
CA SER A 169 -5.27 -6.40 -22.23
C SER A 169 -3.78 -6.24 -21.87
N VAL A 170 -3.49 -5.32 -20.97
CA VAL A 170 -2.14 -5.08 -20.43
C VAL A 170 -1.65 -6.31 -19.65
N ARG A 171 -0.42 -6.75 -19.91
CA ARG A 171 0.17 -7.96 -19.34
C ARG A 171 1.34 -7.69 -18.38
N ASN A 172 2.05 -6.57 -18.57
CA ASN A 172 3.28 -6.24 -17.87
C ASN A 172 3.49 -4.73 -17.83
N LEU A 173 4.54 -4.28 -17.11
CA LEU A 173 4.90 -2.87 -16.98
C LEU A 173 5.24 -2.20 -18.31
N ASN A 174 5.90 -2.92 -19.23
CA ASN A 174 6.31 -2.34 -20.51
C ASN A 174 5.09 -1.90 -21.31
N HIS A 175 4.00 -2.66 -21.33
CA HIS A 175 2.75 -2.24 -21.98
C HIS A 175 2.23 -0.92 -21.44
N VAL A 176 2.34 -0.67 -20.13
CA VAL A 176 1.91 0.60 -19.52
C VAL A 176 2.83 1.74 -19.94
N ILE A 177 4.14 1.51 -19.90
CA ILE A 177 5.18 2.48 -20.29
C ILE A 177 5.00 2.84 -21.77
N ASP A 178 4.87 1.86 -22.64
CA ASP A 178 4.69 2.05 -24.07
C ASP A 178 3.40 2.83 -24.37
N CYS A 179 2.28 2.48 -23.72
CA CYS A 179 1.03 3.23 -23.81
C CYS A 179 1.22 4.70 -23.43
N TYR A 180 1.95 4.96 -22.36
CA TYR A 180 2.23 6.33 -21.91
C TYR A 180 3.08 7.09 -22.93
N GLN A 181 4.15 6.45 -23.44
CA GLN A 181 5.10 7.06 -24.40
C GLN A 181 4.47 7.41 -25.74
N ILE A 182 3.59 6.55 -26.28
CA ILE A 182 2.89 6.82 -27.54
C ILE A 182 1.69 7.75 -27.37
N GLY A 183 1.32 8.08 -26.12
CA GLY A 183 0.30 9.06 -25.79
C GLY A 183 -1.13 8.56 -25.97
N VAL A 184 -1.47 7.37 -25.46
CA VAL A 184 -2.87 6.92 -25.36
C VAL A 184 -3.67 7.83 -24.42
N ASP A 185 -4.97 7.95 -24.66
CA ASP A 185 -5.85 8.77 -23.80
C ASP A 185 -6.11 8.10 -22.45
N ALA A 186 -6.22 6.77 -22.46
CA ALA A 186 -6.49 5.97 -21.30
C ALA A 186 -5.79 4.60 -21.36
N VAL A 187 -5.60 3.97 -20.21
CA VAL A 187 -5.15 2.58 -20.10
C VAL A 187 -5.93 1.88 -19.01
N THR A 188 -6.32 0.62 -19.23
CA THR A 188 -6.89 -0.21 -18.20
C THR A 188 -5.89 -1.30 -17.80
N ILE A 189 -5.57 -1.33 -16.49
CA ILE A 189 -4.43 -2.06 -15.95
C ILE A 189 -4.91 -3.10 -14.95
N PRO A 190 -4.55 -4.38 -15.12
CA PRO A 190 -4.88 -5.42 -14.12
C PRO A 190 -4.09 -5.21 -12.83
N MET A 191 -4.68 -5.61 -11.70
CA MET A 191 -4.14 -5.35 -10.37
C MET A 191 -2.73 -5.91 -10.15
N LYS A 192 -2.39 -7.02 -10.81
CA LYS A 192 -1.02 -7.54 -10.77
C LYS A 192 -0.01 -6.50 -11.25
N VAL A 193 -0.28 -5.86 -12.39
CA VAL A 193 0.62 -4.86 -12.98
C VAL A 193 0.60 -3.55 -12.16
N ILE A 194 -0.56 -3.13 -11.64
CA ILE A 194 -0.64 -2.00 -10.71
C ILE A 194 0.31 -2.21 -9.51
N LYS A 195 0.30 -3.39 -8.89
CA LYS A 195 1.19 -3.69 -7.76
C LYS A 195 2.67 -3.63 -8.16
N GLU A 196 3.02 -4.12 -9.34
CA GLU A 196 4.37 -4.06 -9.88
C GLU A 196 4.86 -2.61 -10.10
N MET A 197 3.96 -1.67 -10.46
CA MET A 197 4.31 -0.24 -10.66
C MET A 197 4.83 0.44 -9.39
N PHE A 198 4.48 -0.06 -8.21
CA PHE A 198 4.96 0.47 -6.93
C PHE A 198 6.27 -0.15 -6.45
N ASN A 199 6.72 -1.23 -7.07
CA ASN A 199 7.88 -2.00 -6.61
C ASN A 199 9.14 -1.64 -7.39
N HIS A 200 10.17 -1.15 -6.68
CA HIS A 200 11.49 -0.93 -7.28
C HIS A 200 12.58 -1.21 -6.25
N PRO A 201 13.54 -2.13 -6.53
CA PRO A 201 14.56 -2.53 -5.55
C PRO A 201 15.41 -1.36 -5.03
N LEU A 202 15.71 -0.37 -5.86
CA LEU A 202 16.47 0.82 -5.43
C LEU A 202 15.67 1.73 -4.52
N THR A 203 14.35 1.83 -4.71
CA THR A 203 13.46 2.57 -3.81
C THR A 203 13.47 1.93 -2.42
N ASP A 204 13.34 0.60 -2.34
CA ASP A 204 13.39 -0.13 -1.06
C ASP A 204 14.74 0.04 -0.36
N THR A 205 15.83 -0.02 -1.13
CA THR A 205 17.19 0.22 -0.62
C THR A 205 17.33 1.65 -0.10
N GLY A 206 16.83 2.63 -0.84
CA GLY A 206 16.81 4.04 -0.44
C GLY A 206 16.05 4.26 0.88
N PHE A 207 14.86 3.67 1.02
CA PHE A 207 14.10 3.74 2.28
C PHE A 207 14.86 3.13 3.46
N LYS A 208 15.55 2.00 3.26
CA LYS A 208 16.36 1.38 4.33
C LYS A 208 17.51 2.29 4.75
N LEU A 209 18.19 2.94 3.80
CA LEU A 209 19.27 3.89 4.08
C LEU A 209 18.72 5.12 4.84
N PHE A 210 17.65 5.73 4.36
CA PHE A 210 17.04 6.89 5.04
C PHE A 210 16.57 6.54 6.47
N ARG A 211 15.98 5.38 6.69
CA ARG A 211 15.61 4.93 8.05
C ARG A 211 16.85 4.78 8.94
N LYS A 212 17.95 4.24 8.40
CA LYS A 212 19.20 4.10 9.15
C LYS A 212 19.75 5.47 9.54
N ASP A 213 19.80 6.40 8.59
CA ASP A 213 20.30 7.76 8.83
C ASP A 213 19.43 8.52 9.84
N LEU A 214 18.12 8.44 9.72
CA LEU A 214 17.18 9.02 10.70
C LEU A 214 17.37 8.44 12.10
N ASN A 215 17.55 7.11 12.22
CA ASN A 215 17.81 6.47 13.51
C ASN A 215 19.15 6.93 14.11
N GLN A 216 20.18 7.16 13.29
CA GLN A 216 21.47 7.69 13.76
C GLN A 216 21.37 9.13 14.25
N MET A 217 20.44 9.93 13.72
CA MET A 217 20.20 11.31 14.14
C MET A 217 19.34 11.41 15.40
N ARG A 218 18.57 10.36 15.75
CA ARG A 218 17.69 10.38 16.93
C ARG A 218 18.50 10.47 18.21
N GLN A 219 18.10 11.38 19.10
CA GLN A 219 18.61 11.46 20.46
C GLN A 219 17.82 10.55 21.40
N ILE A 220 18.45 10.14 22.50
CA ILE A 220 17.81 9.32 23.54
C ILE A 220 16.61 10.05 24.15
N SER A 221 16.63 11.38 24.21
CA SER A 221 15.50 12.21 24.64
C SER A 221 14.20 11.95 23.89
N SER A 222 14.28 11.47 22.65
CA SER A 222 13.13 11.14 21.81
C SER A 222 12.61 9.70 21.99
N ILE A 223 13.28 8.88 22.81
CA ILE A 223 12.93 7.48 23.05
C ILE A 223 12.15 7.39 24.36
N ASN A 224 11.12 6.57 24.36
CA ASN A 224 10.43 6.20 25.59
C ASN A 224 11.32 5.31 26.44
N PHE A 225 11.59 5.71 27.66
CA PHE A 225 12.28 4.88 28.66
C PHE A 225 11.50 4.87 29.97
N ASN A 226 11.69 3.83 30.79
CA ASN A 226 10.89 3.64 31.98
C ASN A 226 11.47 4.41 33.18
N LYS A 227 10.87 5.56 33.49
CA LYS A 227 11.22 6.41 34.64
C LYS A 227 10.85 5.79 36.00
N ASN A 228 9.93 4.82 36.01
CA ASN A 228 9.50 4.16 37.24
C ASN A 228 10.45 3.03 37.66
N LEU A 229 11.44 2.68 36.85
CA LEU A 229 12.50 1.73 37.16
C LEU A 229 13.72 2.46 37.76
N LEU A 230 13.47 3.37 38.67
CA LEU A 230 14.44 4.11 39.47
C LEU A 230 14.11 3.94 40.96
N ILE A 231 15.09 3.61 41.76
CA ILE A 231 14.92 3.39 43.22
C ILE A 231 16.07 4.04 44.01
N ASP A 232 15.77 4.51 45.24
CA ASP A 232 16.79 5.03 46.13
C ASP A 232 17.62 3.90 46.77
N SER A 233 18.90 4.15 46.98
CA SER A 233 19.87 3.21 47.54
C SER A 233 19.54 2.72 48.97
N ASN A 234 18.70 3.43 49.71
CA ASN A 234 18.24 3.05 51.06
C ASN A 234 17.06 2.07 51.04
N LYS A 235 16.42 1.89 49.88
CA LYS A 235 15.33 0.91 49.72
C LYS A 235 15.84 -0.51 49.92
N THR A 236 14.94 -1.41 50.32
CA THR A 236 15.24 -2.81 50.53
C THR A 236 15.26 -3.62 49.23
N LEU A 237 15.87 -4.77 49.25
CA LEU A 237 15.82 -5.75 48.17
C LEU A 237 14.35 -6.12 47.85
N PHE A 238 13.49 -6.28 48.85
CA PHE A 238 12.07 -6.57 48.66
C PHE A 238 11.37 -5.48 47.88
N GLU A 239 11.50 -4.20 48.28
CA GLU A 239 10.89 -3.07 47.59
C GLU A 239 11.38 -2.97 46.13
N THR A 240 12.66 -3.31 45.90
CA THR A 240 13.24 -3.35 44.53
C THR A 240 12.59 -4.42 43.66
N LEU A 241 12.39 -5.63 44.21
CA LEU A 241 11.73 -6.74 43.50
C LEU A 241 10.26 -6.41 43.19
N VAL A 242 9.55 -5.79 44.14
CA VAL A 242 8.17 -5.28 43.89
C VAL A 242 8.15 -4.25 42.78
N THR A 243 9.12 -3.33 42.72
CA THR A 243 9.24 -2.33 41.67
C THR A 243 9.48 -2.99 40.31
N LEU A 244 10.39 -3.96 40.22
CA LEU A 244 10.64 -4.72 38.98
C LEU A 244 9.37 -5.42 38.47
N GLN A 245 8.66 -6.10 39.36
CA GLN A 245 7.45 -6.83 39.04
C GLN A 245 6.32 -5.88 38.57
N LYS A 246 6.06 -4.82 39.34
CA LYS A 246 5.02 -3.84 39.08
C LYS A 246 5.18 -3.17 37.71
N HIS A 247 6.41 -2.83 37.33
CA HIS A 247 6.73 -2.12 36.11
C HIS A 247 7.25 -3.03 34.98
N LYS A 248 7.17 -4.37 35.18
CA LYS A 248 7.57 -5.40 34.20
C LYS A 248 9.00 -5.17 33.64
N GLY A 249 9.88 -4.68 34.51
CA GLY A 249 11.27 -4.38 34.19
C GLY A 249 12.22 -5.53 34.42
N ALA A 250 13.29 -5.62 33.63
CA ALA A 250 14.38 -6.55 33.83
C ALA A 250 15.54 -5.96 34.67
N ALA A 251 15.55 -4.64 34.85
CA ALA A 251 16.55 -3.90 35.59
C ALA A 251 15.94 -2.69 36.29
N VAL A 252 16.58 -2.26 37.39
CA VAL A 252 16.26 -1.02 38.13
C VAL A 252 17.55 -0.21 38.28
N ALA A 253 17.51 1.07 37.95
CA ALA A 253 18.58 1.99 38.29
C ALA A 253 18.52 2.34 39.81
N VAL A 254 19.66 2.27 40.49
CA VAL A 254 19.75 2.61 41.89
C VAL A 254 20.48 3.94 42.03
N SER A 255 19.83 4.93 42.63
CA SER A 255 20.39 6.26 42.90
C SER A 255 20.72 6.47 44.37
N LYS A 256 21.73 7.28 44.62
CA LYS A 256 22.07 7.83 45.94
C LYS A 256 22.27 9.33 45.78
N ASN A 257 21.50 10.14 46.47
CA ASN A 257 21.50 11.59 46.35
C ASN A 257 21.31 12.06 44.91
N ASN A 258 20.38 11.45 44.17
CA ASN A 258 20.08 11.67 42.74
C ASN A 258 21.20 11.29 41.77
N LYS A 259 22.36 10.80 42.23
CA LYS A 259 23.45 10.30 41.37
C LYS A 259 23.38 8.80 41.21
N LEU A 260 23.91 8.26 40.11
CA LEU A 260 23.93 6.84 39.84
C LEU A 260 24.83 6.10 40.84
N ALA A 261 24.25 5.20 41.60
CA ALA A 261 24.97 4.29 42.50
C ALA A 261 25.28 2.95 41.83
N GLY A 262 24.39 2.48 40.97
CA GLY A 262 24.51 1.24 40.21
C GLY A 262 23.21 0.78 39.58
N ILE A 263 23.19 -0.46 39.13
CA ILE A 263 22.03 -1.16 38.59
C ILE A 263 21.80 -2.48 39.31
N PHE A 264 20.54 -2.87 39.45
CA PHE A 264 20.17 -4.20 39.88
C PHE A 264 19.30 -4.85 38.82
N THR A 265 19.65 -6.06 38.39
CA THR A 265 18.99 -6.77 37.29
C THR A 265 18.43 -8.11 37.78
N THR A 266 17.52 -8.70 37.00
CA THR A 266 17.06 -10.09 37.22
C THR A 266 18.24 -11.09 37.14
N GLY A 267 19.29 -10.75 36.38
CA GLY A 267 20.54 -11.53 36.36
C GLY A 267 21.28 -11.50 37.70
N ASP A 268 21.30 -10.34 38.40
CA ASP A 268 21.87 -10.22 39.73
C ASP A 268 21.10 -11.06 40.77
N LEU A 269 19.76 -11.02 40.71
CA LEU A 269 18.91 -11.87 41.53
C LEU A 269 19.22 -13.36 41.32
N ASN A 270 19.30 -13.78 40.05
CA ASN A 270 19.62 -15.18 39.74
C ASN A 270 21.01 -15.59 40.25
N ARG A 271 22.00 -14.68 40.22
CA ARG A 271 23.32 -14.93 40.82
C ARG A 271 23.26 -15.08 42.34
N LEU A 272 22.50 -14.21 43.02
CA LEU A 272 22.29 -14.30 44.48
C LEU A 272 21.69 -15.65 44.86
N ILE A 273 20.67 -16.11 44.16
CA ILE A 273 20.02 -17.41 44.43
C ILE A 273 20.98 -18.57 44.15
N LYS A 274 21.74 -18.58 43.07
CA LYS A 274 22.65 -19.64 42.67
C LYS A 274 23.86 -19.78 43.62
N THR A 275 24.37 -18.67 44.16
CA THR A 275 25.55 -18.68 45.02
C THR A 275 25.28 -19.16 46.46
N LYS A 276 24.01 -19.47 46.82
CA LYS A 276 23.56 -19.87 48.16
C LYS A 276 24.05 -18.96 49.29
N LYS A 277 24.45 -17.72 48.98
CA LYS A 277 24.77 -16.72 49.98
C LYS A 277 23.48 -16.37 50.75
N LYS A 278 23.56 -16.40 52.08
CA LYS A 278 22.46 -15.92 52.93
C LYS A 278 22.27 -14.43 52.66
N PHE A 279 21.10 -13.99 52.25
CA PHE A 279 20.71 -12.61 52.14
C PHE A 279 19.32 -12.43 52.77
N ASN A 280 19.05 -11.23 53.25
CA ASN A 280 17.76 -10.88 53.80
C ASN A 280 17.05 -9.92 52.83
N TYR A 281 15.78 -10.14 52.56
CA TYR A 281 14.95 -9.26 51.71
C TYR A 281 14.85 -7.84 52.29
N ASN A 282 15.08 -7.67 53.60
CA ASN A 282 15.13 -6.36 54.27
C ASN A 282 16.48 -5.64 54.14
N ASP A 283 17.50 -6.32 53.59
CA ASP A 283 18.80 -5.65 53.38
C ASP A 283 18.68 -4.55 52.33
N LYS A 284 19.47 -3.48 52.48
CA LYS A 284 19.49 -2.37 51.55
C LYS A 284 19.97 -2.79 50.15
N ILE A 285 19.29 -2.32 49.11
CA ILE A 285 19.60 -2.67 47.73
C ILE A 285 21.04 -2.32 47.34
N ILE A 286 21.62 -1.27 47.89
CA ILE A 286 22.99 -0.84 47.62
C ILE A 286 24.04 -1.98 47.84
N ASN A 287 23.72 -2.98 48.64
CA ASN A 287 24.61 -4.13 48.90
C ASN A 287 24.60 -5.18 47.78
N PHE A 288 23.65 -5.07 46.81
CA PHE A 288 23.40 -6.09 45.78
C PHE A 288 23.58 -5.57 44.37
N ILE A 289 23.90 -4.29 44.17
CA ILE A 289 23.99 -3.66 42.88
C ILE A 289 25.28 -3.99 42.12
N THR A 290 25.21 -3.99 40.81
CA THR A 290 26.36 -3.87 39.95
C THR A 290 26.74 -2.39 39.85
N LYS A 291 27.96 -2.04 40.30
CA LYS A 291 28.52 -0.68 40.26
C LYS A 291 28.96 -0.36 38.81
N ASN A 292 28.98 0.93 38.51
CA ASN A 292 29.41 1.46 37.20
C ASN A 292 28.72 0.76 35.98
N PRO A 293 27.39 0.70 35.99
CA PRO A 293 26.67 0.13 34.83
C PRO A 293 26.88 0.99 33.57
N TYR A 294 26.67 0.37 32.40
CA TYR A 294 26.64 1.13 31.20
C TYR A 294 25.44 2.11 31.24
N SER A 295 25.74 3.37 31.04
CA SER A 295 24.77 4.46 31.01
C SER A 295 24.91 5.29 29.75
N VAL A 296 23.87 6.02 29.42
CA VAL A 296 23.79 6.92 28.28
C VAL A 296 23.16 8.22 28.73
N ASP A 297 23.64 9.32 28.19
CA ASP A 297 23.05 10.64 28.46
C ASP A 297 21.83 10.85 27.57
N ILE A 298 20.84 11.59 28.07
CA ILE A 298 19.60 11.88 27.33
C ILE A 298 19.87 12.64 26.02
N THR A 299 20.99 13.33 25.93
CA THR A 299 21.47 14.07 24.74
C THR A 299 22.26 13.20 23.78
N ASP A 300 22.67 11.99 24.18
CA ASP A 300 23.40 11.07 23.33
C ASP A 300 22.53 10.64 22.13
N LYS A 301 23.20 10.29 21.03
CA LYS A 301 22.53 9.68 19.87
C LYS A 301 22.22 8.22 20.12
N VAL A 302 21.12 7.75 19.58
CA VAL A 302 20.69 6.33 19.65
C VAL A 302 21.79 5.37 19.14
N GLU A 303 22.64 5.84 18.23
CA GLU A 303 23.78 5.09 17.71
C GLU A 303 24.76 4.63 18.83
N VAL A 304 24.93 5.43 19.88
CA VAL A 304 25.76 5.07 21.02
C VAL A 304 25.28 3.75 21.64
N ILE A 305 23.97 3.63 21.88
CA ILE A 305 23.37 2.38 22.40
C ILE A 305 23.58 1.23 21.43
N THR A 306 23.34 1.45 20.14
CA THR A 306 23.51 0.40 19.13
C THR A 306 24.94 -0.16 19.10
N ASN A 307 25.93 0.69 19.26
CA ASN A 307 27.34 0.30 19.33
C ASN A 307 27.66 -0.47 20.62
N LEU A 308 27.11 -0.03 21.76
CA LEU A 308 27.30 -0.70 23.05
C LEU A 308 26.62 -2.10 23.06
N VAL A 309 25.43 -2.20 22.47
CA VAL A 309 24.72 -3.50 22.31
C VAL A 309 25.56 -4.47 21.48
N LYS A 310 26.06 -4.04 20.31
CA LYS A 310 26.89 -4.89 19.45
C LYS A 310 28.17 -5.35 20.12
N LYS A 311 28.79 -4.47 20.92
CA LYS A 311 30.08 -4.76 21.57
C LYS A 311 29.95 -5.63 22.80
N TYR A 312 28.89 -5.43 23.60
CA TYR A 312 28.79 -6.01 24.96
C TYR A 312 27.54 -6.87 25.17
N ASN A 313 26.67 -7.01 24.15
CA ASN A 313 25.42 -7.78 24.22
C ASN A 313 24.51 -7.38 25.42
N LEU A 314 24.36 -6.07 25.63
CA LEU A 314 23.58 -5.53 26.73
C LEU A 314 22.12 -5.30 26.32
N GLY A 315 21.18 -5.61 27.23
CA GLY A 315 19.75 -5.42 26.99
C GLY A 315 19.16 -4.16 27.61
N GLN A 316 19.83 -3.58 28.64
CA GLN A 316 19.34 -2.40 29.37
C GLN A 316 20.42 -1.39 29.61
N PHE A 317 20.04 -0.11 29.61
CA PHE A 317 20.93 1.03 29.88
C PHE A 317 20.29 1.97 30.90
N VAL A 318 21.13 2.53 31.79
CA VAL A 318 20.69 3.62 32.65
C VAL A 318 20.69 4.91 31.86
N VAL A 319 19.58 5.65 31.90
CA VAL A 319 19.48 6.97 31.25
C VAL A 319 19.80 8.05 32.28
N LEU A 320 20.73 8.94 31.89
CA LEU A 320 21.17 10.07 32.68
C LEU A 320 20.78 11.39 32.00
N ASP A 321 20.61 12.41 32.79
CA ASP A 321 20.62 13.82 32.38
C ASP A 321 21.79 14.46 33.14
N GLN A 322 22.92 14.63 32.48
CA GLN A 322 24.21 14.93 33.09
C GLN A 322 24.54 13.85 34.16
N ASP A 323 24.50 14.21 35.44
CA ASP A 323 24.74 13.29 36.56
C ASP A 323 23.46 12.69 37.19
N ARG A 324 22.31 13.21 36.80
CA ARG A 324 21.00 12.81 37.34
C ARG A 324 20.48 11.53 36.70
N VAL A 325 20.12 10.56 37.49
CA VAL A 325 19.48 9.31 36.98
C VAL A 325 18.02 9.59 36.62
N LEU A 326 17.62 9.23 35.41
CA LEU A 326 16.25 9.40 34.93
C LEU A 326 15.44 8.09 34.89
N GLY A 327 16.07 6.94 34.65
CA GLY A 327 15.37 5.65 34.55
C GLY A 327 16.16 4.61 33.79
N ILE A 328 15.45 3.60 33.26
CA ILE A 328 16.00 2.49 32.48
C ILE A 328 15.42 2.52 31.06
N LEU A 329 16.28 2.37 30.07
CA LEU A 329 15.95 2.13 28.68
C LEU A 329 16.24 0.67 28.36
N ASP A 330 15.26 -0.05 27.84
CA ASP A 330 15.39 -1.40 27.31
C ASP A 330 15.65 -1.32 25.80
N VAL A 331 16.57 -2.15 25.29
CA VAL A 331 16.95 -2.15 23.87
C VAL A 331 15.77 -2.44 22.95
N LYS A 332 14.78 -3.20 23.41
CA LYS A 332 13.53 -3.44 22.64
C LYS A 332 12.70 -2.17 22.42
N ASP A 333 12.87 -1.14 23.25
CA ASP A 333 12.16 0.13 23.10
C ASP A 333 12.80 1.05 22.01
N LEU A 334 13.91 0.61 21.40
CA LEU A 334 14.55 1.27 20.26
C LEU A 334 13.90 0.89 18.92
N LEU A 335 13.16 -0.20 18.87
CA LEU A 335 12.47 -0.73 17.70
C LEU A 335 11.11 -0.07 17.52
#